data_446f571d2971bb02fe28ce254385f61c
#
_entry.id   446f571d2971bb02fe28ce254385f61c
#
_cell.length_a   1.000
_cell.length_b   1.000
_cell.length_c   1.000
_cell.angle_alpha   90.00
_cell.angle_beta   90.00
_cell.angle_gamma   90.00
#
_symmetry.space_group_name_H-M   'P 1'
#
loop_
_entity.id
_entity.type
_entity.pdbx_description
1 polymer ?
#
loop_
_entity_poly.entity_id
_entity_poly.type
_entity_poly.pdbx_seq_one_letter_code
_entity_poly.pdbx_strand_id
1 'polypeptide(L)'
;MSSVEDLFDKLNADLAPGQEKRLNFDDIKLKGENLPGEPVDFSHGDVDAFEPVPGALENFNYGFNEIGGTQAYTVYRGREDILDDVAKKLSDYSSTSIDPENELIITPGTQGALFLAVGATITRGDKVAIIEPDYYANRKLVHFFQGELYPVQLDYLNHEDKAGIDLEKLENSFKDGVSTFIFSNPNNPSGVVYSKEEITEIAELVRKYDVNVIVDELYSRQLFDGRTYTHLASLDIIPKENIVTIIG
;
A
#
# COMPACT_ATOMS: atom_id res chain seq x y z
N MET A 1 6.33 1.51 -29.64
CA MET A 1 6.86 1.60 -28.25
C MET A 1 6.69 3.06 -27.85
N SER A 2 6.01 3.36 -26.74
CA SER A 2 5.97 4.73 -26.23
C SER A 2 7.37 5.13 -25.77
N SER A 3 7.73 6.41 -25.91
CA SER A 3 8.98 6.92 -25.37
C SER A 3 8.95 6.89 -23.84
N VAL A 4 10.11 6.97 -23.19
CA VAL A 4 10.16 7.08 -21.71
C VAL A 4 9.43 8.36 -21.25
N GLU A 5 9.50 9.43 -22.04
CA GLU A 5 8.76 10.68 -21.82
C GLU A 5 7.25 10.45 -21.80
N ASP A 6 6.68 9.67 -22.75
CA ASP A 6 5.26 9.32 -22.75
C ASP A 6 4.83 8.56 -21.48
N LEU A 7 5.74 7.81 -20.86
CA LEU A 7 5.46 7.10 -19.60
C LEU A 7 5.42 8.08 -18.42
N PHE A 8 6.33 9.03 -18.37
CA PHE A 8 6.33 10.06 -17.31
C PHE A 8 5.14 11.01 -17.44
N ASP A 9 4.76 11.39 -18.67
CA ASP A 9 3.57 12.20 -18.91
C ASP A 9 2.29 11.51 -18.42
N LYS A 10 2.19 10.18 -18.59
CA LYS A 10 1.07 9.40 -18.08
C LYS A 10 1.02 9.33 -16.56
N LEU A 11 2.16 9.44 -15.89
CA LEU A 11 2.21 9.51 -14.43
C LEU A 11 1.66 10.83 -13.89
N ASN A 12 1.54 11.85 -14.75
CA ASN A 12 1.26 13.22 -14.36
C ASN A 12 2.18 13.64 -13.19
N ALA A 13 3.47 13.32 -13.34
CA ALA A 13 4.48 13.38 -12.28
C ALA A 13 5.41 14.56 -12.50
N ASP A 14 4.85 15.75 -12.78
CA ASP A 14 5.64 16.98 -12.84
C ASP A 14 6.37 17.25 -11.52
N LEU A 15 5.79 16.74 -10.41
CA LEU A 15 6.40 16.80 -9.10
C LEU A 15 6.14 15.47 -8.37
N ALA A 16 7.18 14.82 -7.92
CA ALA A 16 7.01 13.68 -7.01
C ALA A 16 6.43 14.18 -5.69
N PRO A 17 5.57 13.39 -5.00
CA PRO A 17 5.10 13.72 -3.67
C PRO A 17 6.28 14.00 -2.73
N GLY A 18 6.20 15.12 -2.01
CA GLY A 18 7.30 15.63 -1.18
C GLY A 18 8.31 16.51 -1.91
N GLN A 19 8.25 16.62 -3.24
CA GLN A 19 9.01 17.61 -4.02
C GLN A 19 8.17 18.84 -4.40
N GLU A 20 6.90 18.80 -4.10
CA GLU A 20 6.02 19.94 -4.22
C GLU A 20 6.60 21.09 -3.38
N LYS A 21 6.71 22.27 -3.96
CA LYS A 21 7.03 23.45 -3.16
C LYS A 21 5.98 23.51 -2.07
N ARG A 22 6.40 23.37 -0.81
CA ARG A 22 5.52 23.66 0.33
C ARG A 22 4.92 25.02 0.07
N LEU A 23 3.61 25.11 -0.02
CA LEU A 23 2.92 26.38 -0.16
C LEU A 23 3.36 27.22 1.04
N ASN A 24 3.95 28.37 0.78
CA ASN A 24 4.19 29.31 1.85
C ASN A 24 2.82 29.79 2.33
N PHE A 25 2.50 29.58 3.61
CA PHE A 25 1.20 29.98 4.18
C PHE A 25 0.89 31.45 3.95
N ASP A 26 1.93 32.29 3.78
CA ASP A 26 1.79 33.70 3.41
C ASP A 26 1.19 33.92 2.01
N ASP A 27 1.27 32.92 1.13
CA ASP A 27 0.72 32.95 -0.22
C ASP A 27 -0.73 32.42 -0.29
N ILE A 28 -1.22 31.75 0.77
CA ILE A 28 -2.59 31.27 0.85
C ILE A 28 -3.48 32.36 1.38
N LYS A 29 -4.04 33.17 0.50
CA LYS A 29 -5.14 34.07 0.84
C LYS A 29 -6.43 33.26 0.98
N LEU A 30 -6.68 32.72 2.13
CA LEU A 30 -8.01 32.21 2.47
C LEU A 30 -9.02 33.39 2.35
N LYS A 31 -10.16 33.14 1.72
CA LYS A 31 -11.29 34.06 1.73
C LYS A 31 -11.80 34.17 3.17
N GLY A 32 -11.38 35.21 3.87
CA GLY A 32 -11.73 35.47 5.26
C GLY A 32 -10.52 36.00 6.00
N GLU A 33 -10.66 37.15 6.60
CA GLU A 33 -9.60 37.82 7.33
C GLU A 33 -9.19 36.99 8.54
N ASN A 34 -7.88 36.84 8.74
CA ASN A 34 -7.23 36.40 9.98
C ASN A 34 -8.00 35.36 10.81
N LEU A 35 -7.92 34.11 10.43
CA LEU A 35 -8.34 33.01 11.32
C LEU A 35 -7.48 33.04 12.58
N PRO A 36 -8.07 33.01 13.78
CA PRO A 36 -7.32 32.97 15.03
C PRO A 36 -6.62 31.61 15.16
N GLY A 37 -5.35 31.64 15.52
CA GLY A 37 -4.55 30.44 15.77
C GLY A 37 -3.25 30.41 14.97
N GLU A 38 -2.43 29.42 15.26
CA GLU A 38 -1.21 29.16 14.49
C GLU A 38 -1.52 28.32 13.27
N PRO A 39 -0.86 28.54 12.12
CA PRO A 39 -1.00 27.70 10.94
C PRO A 39 -0.58 26.26 11.26
N VAL A 40 -1.42 25.30 10.87
CA VAL A 40 -1.13 23.86 11.01
C VAL A 40 -1.24 23.22 9.65
N ASP A 41 -0.17 22.55 9.23
CA ASP A 41 -0.12 21.83 7.96
C ASP A 41 -0.66 20.41 8.13
N PHE A 42 -1.80 20.11 7.50
CA PHE A 42 -2.39 18.78 7.42
C PHE A 42 -2.18 18.10 6.06
N SER A 43 -1.33 18.66 5.20
CA SER A 43 -1.14 18.15 3.83
C SER A 43 -0.28 16.87 3.78
N HIS A 44 0.53 16.62 4.80
CA HIS A 44 1.44 15.49 4.88
C HIS A 44 1.40 14.83 6.25
N GLY A 45 1.60 13.51 6.27
CA GLY A 45 1.81 12.74 7.49
C GLY A 45 3.32 12.62 7.80
N ASP A 46 3.97 13.73 8.08
CA ASP A 46 5.40 13.74 8.41
C ASP A 46 5.65 13.20 9.82
N VAL A 47 6.63 12.33 9.95
CA VAL A 47 7.07 11.76 11.25
C VAL A 47 8.21 12.54 11.88
N ASP A 48 8.67 13.63 11.27
CA ASP A 48 9.73 14.50 11.77
C ASP A 48 9.32 15.31 13.02
N ALA A 49 8.03 15.30 13.35
CA ALA A 49 7.51 15.88 14.59
C ALA A 49 7.92 15.11 15.86
N PHE A 50 8.44 13.90 15.72
CA PHE A 50 8.80 13.02 16.84
C PHE A 50 10.28 12.69 16.79
N GLU A 51 10.88 12.62 17.99
CA GLU A 51 12.25 12.15 18.12
C GLU A 51 12.39 10.69 17.65
N PRO A 52 13.54 10.31 17.09
CA PRO A 52 13.81 8.92 16.72
C PRO A 52 13.60 7.96 17.90
N VAL A 53 13.20 6.73 17.59
CA VAL A 53 13.03 5.69 18.62
C VAL A 53 14.32 5.57 19.44
N PRO A 54 14.25 5.58 20.79
CA PRO A 54 15.42 5.44 21.65
C PRO A 54 16.23 4.20 21.27
N GLY A 55 17.55 4.35 21.18
CA GLY A 55 18.47 3.29 20.78
C GLY A 55 18.64 3.12 19.25
N ALA A 56 17.91 3.85 18.42
CA ALA A 56 18.00 3.72 16.97
C ALA A 56 19.41 4.03 16.44
N LEU A 57 20.05 5.09 16.94
CA LEU A 57 21.40 5.48 16.52
C LEU A 57 22.45 4.47 16.99
N GLU A 58 22.33 3.99 18.20
CA GLU A 58 23.24 2.97 18.77
C GLU A 58 23.15 1.66 17.97
N ASN A 59 21.93 1.23 17.64
CA ASN A 59 21.72 0.04 16.83
C ASN A 59 22.25 0.22 15.40
N PHE A 60 22.07 1.41 14.81
CA PHE A 60 22.64 1.73 13.51
C PHE A 60 24.18 1.66 13.53
N ASN A 61 24.81 2.30 14.53
CA ASN A 61 26.26 2.29 14.70
C ASN A 61 26.78 0.88 14.94
N TYR A 62 26.11 0.09 15.77
CA TYR A 62 26.45 -1.32 16.00
C TYR A 62 26.39 -2.10 14.69
N GLY A 63 25.28 -2.01 13.96
CA GLY A 63 25.13 -2.69 12.67
C GLY A 63 26.21 -2.29 11.67
N PHE A 64 26.55 -1.01 11.59
CA PHE A 64 27.59 -0.51 10.71
C PHE A 64 29.00 -1.02 11.08
N ASN A 65 29.36 -0.93 12.36
CA ASN A 65 30.71 -1.24 12.83
C ASN A 65 30.98 -2.76 12.95
N GLU A 66 29.98 -3.51 13.44
CA GLU A 66 30.19 -4.92 13.80
C GLU A 66 29.73 -5.89 12.69
N ILE A 67 28.74 -5.48 11.91
CA ILE A 67 28.10 -6.36 10.93
C ILE A 67 28.24 -5.83 9.52
N GLY A 68 28.01 -4.53 9.31
CA GLY A 68 28.02 -3.88 8.00
C GLY A 68 29.42 -3.59 7.42
N GLY A 69 30.47 -3.73 8.23
CA GLY A 69 31.86 -3.47 7.79
C GLY A 69 32.35 -4.40 6.67
N THR A 70 31.66 -5.50 6.42
CA THR A 70 31.97 -6.40 5.31
C THR A 70 31.52 -5.87 3.95
N GLN A 71 30.61 -4.92 3.91
CA GLN A 71 30.04 -4.31 2.67
C GLN A 71 29.79 -5.31 1.54
N ALA A 72 29.48 -6.56 1.90
CA ALA A 72 29.24 -7.61 0.94
C ALA A 72 27.85 -7.43 0.31
N TYR A 73 27.74 -7.79 -0.96
CA TYR A 73 26.43 -7.94 -1.58
C TYR A 73 25.61 -8.98 -0.82
N THR A 74 24.40 -8.63 -0.47
CA THR A 74 23.43 -9.59 0.08
C THR A 74 22.63 -10.26 -1.04
N VAL A 75 21.91 -11.30 -0.71
CA VAL A 75 20.93 -11.88 -1.63
C VAL A 75 19.89 -10.81 -2.00
N TYR A 76 19.46 -10.77 -3.25
CA TYR A 76 18.57 -9.74 -3.80
C TYR A 76 17.24 -9.58 -3.03
N ARG A 77 16.77 -10.61 -2.34
CA ARG A 77 15.53 -10.57 -1.54
C ARG A 77 15.74 -9.95 -0.16
N GLY A 78 16.95 -9.91 0.33
CA GLY A 78 17.32 -9.53 1.68
C GLY A 78 18.27 -10.53 2.31
N ARG A 79 18.88 -10.17 3.42
CA ARG A 79 19.77 -11.05 4.18
C ARG A 79 18.96 -12.13 4.87
N GLU A 80 19.42 -13.38 4.84
CA GLU A 80 18.70 -14.57 5.30
C GLU A 80 18.20 -14.44 6.76
N ASP A 81 19.08 -14.03 7.66
CA ASP A 81 18.71 -13.85 9.10
C ASP A 81 17.66 -12.75 9.32
N ILE A 82 17.63 -11.71 8.47
CA ILE A 82 16.61 -10.68 8.49
C ILE A 82 15.29 -11.24 7.94
N LEU A 83 15.34 -12.00 6.85
CA LEU A 83 14.15 -12.62 6.26
C LEU A 83 13.49 -13.58 7.26
N ASP A 84 14.27 -14.41 7.96
CA ASP A 84 13.79 -15.34 8.97
C ASP A 84 13.10 -14.62 10.14
N ASP A 85 13.74 -13.56 10.69
CA ASP A 85 13.17 -12.79 11.80
C ASP A 85 11.90 -12.03 11.39
N VAL A 86 11.91 -11.42 10.20
CA VAL A 86 10.74 -10.70 9.67
C VAL A 86 9.60 -11.68 9.36
N ALA A 87 9.87 -12.80 8.69
CA ALA A 87 8.86 -13.81 8.39
C ALA A 87 8.18 -14.33 9.64
N LYS A 88 8.97 -14.62 10.70
CA LYS A 88 8.43 -15.05 12.00
C LYS A 88 7.51 -13.99 12.60
N LYS A 89 7.97 -12.73 12.68
CA LYS A 89 7.19 -11.63 13.26
C LYS A 89 5.92 -11.33 12.47
N LEU A 90 6.00 -11.39 11.15
CA LEU A 90 4.83 -11.21 10.28
C LEU A 90 3.86 -12.38 10.39
N SER A 91 4.36 -13.62 10.46
CA SER A 91 3.50 -14.80 10.66
C SER A 91 2.72 -14.71 11.96
N ASP A 92 3.39 -14.32 13.05
CA ASP A 92 2.73 -14.13 14.35
C ASP A 92 1.71 -12.98 14.30
N TYR A 93 2.03 -11.89 13.61
CA TYR A 93 1.17 -10.70 13.50
C TYR A 93 -0.06 -10.94 12.62
N SER A 94 0.14 -11.54 11.44
CA SER A 94 -0.94 -11.75 10.46
C SER A 94 -1.70 -13.06 10.65
N SER A 95 -1.26 -13.93 11.59
CA SER A 95 -1.77 -15.29 11.75
C SER A 95 -1.70 -16.13 10.46
N THR A 96 -0.67 -15.86 9.63
CA THR A 96 -0.44 -16.53 8.34
C THR A 96 0.97 -17.09 8.32
N SER A 97 1.17 -18.35 7.96
CA SER A 97 2.51 -18.91 7.81
C SER A 97 3.20 -18.30 6.59
N ILE A 98 4.40 -17.74 6.78
CA ILE A 98 5.20 -17.11 5.73
C ILE A 98 6.52 -17.85 5.61
N ASP A 99 6.81 -18.34 4.40
CA ASP A 99 8.11 -18.93 4.06
C ASP A 99 9.11 -17.80 3.74
N PRO A 100 10.16 -17.61 4.57
CA PRO A 100 11.14 -16.54 4.35
C PRO A 100 11.90 -16.68 3.03
N GLU A 101 12.02 -17.90 2.51
CA GLU A 101 12.77 -18.14 1.28
C GLU A 101 11.94 -17.86 0.02
N ASN A 102 10.66 -18.20 0.01
CA ASN A 102 9.86 -18.17 -1.21
C ASN A 102 8.73 -17.14 -1.20
N GLU A 103 8.36 -16.62 -0.03
CA GLU A 103 7.18 -15.75 0.12
C GLU A 103 7.51 -14.35 0.66
N LEU A 104 8.80 -14.02 0.87
CA LEU A 104 9.20 -12.73 1.44
C LEU A 104 10.31 -12.04 0.65
N ILE A 105 10.15 -10.74 0.47
CA ILE A 105 11.18 -9.86 -0.11
C ILE A 105 11.23 -8.54 0.67
N ILE A 106 12.44 -8.07 0.98
CA ILE A 106 12.68 -6.73 1.53
C ILE A 106 12.86 -5.74 0.40
N THR A 107 12.12 -4.66 0.43
CA THR A 107 12.11 -3.64 -0.62
C THR A 107 12.50 -2.26 -0.08
N PRO A 108 12.95 -1.31 -0.93
CA PRO A 108 13.16 0.07 -0.51
C PRO A 108 11.81 0.79 -0.27
N GLY A 109 11.21 0.49 0.89
CA GLY A 109 9.91 1.01 1.31
C GLY A 109 8.72 0.41 0.56
N THR A 110 7.51 0.79 0.99
CA THR A 110 6.24 0.32 0.40
C THR A 110 6.06 0.75 -1.05
N GLN A 111 6.59 1.90 -1.45
CA GLN A 111 6.60 2.35 -2.85
C GLN A 111 7.39 1.37 -3.75
N GLY A 112 8.56 0.90 -3.28
CA GLY A 112 9.34 -0.11 -3.98
C GLY A 112 8.58 -1.44 -4.07
N ALA A 113 7.89 -1.84 -3.00
CA ALA A 113 7.05 -3.03 -2.99
C ALA A 113 5.90 -2.93 -4.00
N LEU A 114 5.16 -1.81 -4.00
CA LEU A 114 4.09 -1.56 -4.97
C LEU A 114 4.58 -1.61 -6.40
N PHE A 115 5.72 -0.95 -6.70
CA PHE A 115 6.30 -0.98 -8.04
C PHE A 115 6.62 -2.40 -8.52
N LEU A 116 7.23 -3.21 -7.65
CA LEU A 116 7.56 -4.60 -7.96
C LEU A 116 6.32 -5.47 -8.11
N ALA A 117 5.35 -5.35 -7.18
CA ALA A 117 4.12 -6.12 -7.20
C ALA A 117 3.30 -5.83 -8.47
N VAL A 118 3.08 -4.55 -8.78
CA VAL A 118 2.33 -4.13 -9.97
C VAL A 118 3.07 -4.55 -11.25
N GLY A 119 4.40 -4.37 -11.29
CA GLY A 119 5.21 -4.78 -12.45
C GLY A 119 5.30 -6.28 -12.66
N ALA A 120 5.09 -7.09 -11.61
CA ALA A 120 5.06 -8.54 -11.72
C ALA A 120 3.70 -9.10 -12.14
N THR A 121 2.61 -8.36 -11.88
CA THR A 121 1.24 -8.84 -12.09
C THR A 121 0.53 -8.20 -13.28
N ILE A 122 1.02 -7.06 -13.78
CA ILE A 122 0.33 -6.28 -14.82
C ILE A 122 1.20 -6.11 -16.04
N THR A 123 0.63 -6.38 -17.20
CA THR A 123 1.19 -6.08 -18.51
C THR A 123 0.30 -5.10 -19.28
N ARG A 124 0.77 -4.67 -20.46
CA ARG A 124 0.03 -3.74 -21.30
C ARG A 124 -1.36 -4.26 -21.67
N GLY A 125 -2.38 -3.48 -21.34
CA GLY A 125 -3.78 -3.77 -21.67
C GLY A 125 -4.49 -4.69 -20.68
N ASP A 126 -3.80 -5.13 -19.63
CA ASP A 126 -4.46 -5.86 -18.55
C ASP A 126 -5.43 -4.94 -17.80
N LYS A 127 -6.59 -5.48 -17.48
CA LYS A 127 -7.64 -4.78 -16.76
C LYS A 127 -7.41 -4.91 -15.26
N VAL A 128 -7.41 -3.78 -14.56
CA VAL A 128 -7.06 -3.69 -13.15
C VAL A 128 -8.16 -2.98 -12.38
N ALA A 129 -8.79 -3.68 -11.44
CA ALA A 129 -9.70 -3.05 -10.49
C ALA A 129 -8.90 -2.29 -9.43
N ILE A 130 -9.36 -1.09 -9.09
CA ILE A 130 -8.78 -0.24 -8.06
C ILE A 130 -9.91 0.42 -7.28
N ILE A 131 -9.70 0.58 -5.98
CA ILE A 131 -10.65 1.31 -5.13
C ILE A 131 -10.58 2.81 -5.40
N GLU A 132 -11.69 3.49 -5.28
CA GLU A 132 -11.81 4.95 -5.38
C GLU A 132 -12.64 5.53 -4.22
N PRO A 133 -12.05 6.38 -3.35
CA PRO A 133 -10.64 6.81 -3.34
C PRO A 133 -9.67 5.76 -2.82
N ASP A 134 -8.43 5.78 -3.30
CA ASP A 134 -7.32 4.99 -2.77
C ASP A 134 -6.00 5.74 -2.93
N TYR A 135 -4.92 5.14 -2.43
CA TYR A 135 -3.59 5.72 -2.53
C TYR A 135 -3.22 6.04 -3.99
N TYR A 136 -2.85 7.28 -4.23
CA TYR A 136 -2.66 7.80 -5.60
C TYR A 136 -1.62 7.00 -6.41
N ALA A 137 -0.60 6.41 -5.75
CA ALA A 137 0.43 5.66 -6.44
C ALA A 137 -0.11 4.40 -7.12
N ASN A 138 -1.15 3.76 -6.55
CA ASN A 138 -1.77 2.58 -7.14
C ASN A 138 -2.22 2.86 -8.58
N ARG A 139 -2.99 3.92 -8.78
CA ARG A 139 -3.45 4.32 -10.11
C ARG A 139 -2.32 4.73 -11.04
N LYS A 140 -1.34 5.50 -10.53
CA LYS A 140 -0.18 5.92 -11.33
C LYS A 140 0.64 4.74 -11.82
N LEU A 141 0.86 3.72 -10.98
CA LEU A 141 1.60 2.53 -11.35
C LEU A 141 0.87 1.69 -12.41
N VAL A 142 -0.45 1.52 -12.27
CA VAL A 142 -1.25 0.84 -13.31
C VAL A 142 -1.09 1.55 -14.66
N HIS A 143 -1.19 2.88 -14.70
CA HIS A 143 -0.94 3.64 -15.92
C HIS A 143 0.49 3.51 -16.43
N PHE A 144 1.47 3.54 -15.54
CA PHE A 144 2.89 3.36 -15.91
C PHE A 144 3.12 2.04 -16.63
N PHE A 145 2.58 0.95 -16.09
CA PHE A 145 2.65 -0.38 -16.72
C PHE A 145 1.65 -0.58 -17.87
N GLN A 146 0.90 0.48 -18.21
CA GLN A 146 -0.03 0.50 -19.34
C GLN A 146 -1.24 -0.45 -19.15
N GLY A 147 -1.62 -0.70 -17.90
CA GLY A 147 -2.87 -1.37 -17.56
C GLY A 147 -4.09 -0.45 -17.76
N GLU A 148 -5.26 -1.02 -17.80
CA GLU A 148 -6.55 -0.37 -17.97
C GLU A 148 -7.31 -0.35 -16.63
N LEU A 149 -7.66 0.86 -16.13
CA LEU A 149 -8.27 1.02 -14.81
C LEU A 149 -9.77 0.73 -14.82
N TYR A 150 -10.20 -0.05 -13.82
CA TYR A 150 -11.59 -0.33 -13.49
C TYR A 150 -11.88 0.16 -12.05
N PRO A 151 -12.35 1.40 -11.87
CA PRO A 151 -12.57 1.97 -10.54
C PRO A 151 -13.79 1.34 -9.86
N VAL A 152 -13.62 0.92 -8.61
CA VAL A 152 -14.66 0.43 -7.71
C VAL A 152 -14.84 1.43 -6.58
N GLN A 153 -16.06 1.88 -6.36
CA GLN A 153 -16.35 2.96 -5.41
C GLN A 153 -16.34 2.47 -3.96
N LEU A 154 -15.94 3.35 -3.07
CA LEU A 154 -15.96 3.19 -1.64
C LEU A 154 -16.91 4.23 -1.04
N ASP A 155 -17.99 3.79 -0.40
CA ASP A 155 -18.93 4.69 0.28
C ASP A 155 -18.45 4.97 1.73
N TYR A 156 -17.31 5.66 1.83
CA TYR A 156 -16.61 5.93 3.10
C TYR A 156 -17.31 6.94 4.03
N LEU A 157 -18.39 7.58 3.57
CA LEU A 157 -19.10 8.60 4.37
C LEU A 157 -20.29 8.05 5.17
N ASN A 158 -20.83 6.91 4.77
CA ASN A 158 -22.11 6.42 5.28
C ASN A 158 -22.00 5.15 6.15
N HIS A 159 -20.77 4.73 6.49
CA HIS A 159 -20.55 3.47 7.20
C HIS A 159 -19.66 3.67 8.43
N GLU A 160 -20.16 3.26 9.60
CA GLU A 160 -19.42 3.35 10.86
C GLU A 160 -18.49 2.14 11.07
N ASP A 161 -18.95 0.92 10.70
CA ASP A 161 -18.27 -0.33 11.04
C ASP A 161 -17.68 -1.08 9.83
N LYS A 162 -17.72 -0.50 8.64
CA LYS A 162 -17.22 -1.10 7.41
C LYS A 162 -16.68 -0.06 6.44
N ALA A 163 -15.96 -0.51 5.40
CA ALA A 163 -15.42 0.39 4.39
C ALA A 163 -16.45 0.89 3.37
N GLY A 164 -17.51 0.12 3.15
CA GLY A 164 -18.56 0.46 2.19
C GLY A 164 -18.16 0.21 0.74
N ILE A 165 -17.40 -0.84 0.49
CA ILE A 165 -17.04 -1.24 -0.88
C ILE A 165 -18.25 -1.67 -1.69
N ASP A 166 -18.32 -1.23 -2.95
CA ASP A 166 -19.31 -1.70 -3.93
C ASP A 166 -18.90 -3.09 -4.46
N LEU A 167 -19.30 -4.14 -3.72
CA LEU A 167 -18.98 -5.54 -4.06
C LEU A 167 -19.64 -6.00 -5.35
N GLU A 168 -20.82 -5.47 -5.70
CA GLU A 168 -21.48 -5.79 -6.96
C GLU A 168 -20.67 -5.25 -8.14
N LYS A 169 -20.18 -4.01 -8.04
CA LYS A 169 -19.31 -3.42 -9.05
C LYS A 169 -17.97 -4.14 -9.14
N LEU A 170 -17.40 -4.56 -8.00
CA LEU A 170 -16.19 -5.37 -7.96
C LEU A 170 -16.40 -6.69 -8.71
N GLU A 171 -17.47 -7.44 -8.39
CA GLU A 171 -17.78 -8.70 -9.08
C GLU A 171 -17.99 -8.49 -10.58
N ASN A 172 -18.71 -7.44 -10.98
CA ASN A 172 -18.93 -7.13 -12.38
C ASN A 172 -17.62 -6.81 -13.12
N SER A 173 -16.68 -6.12 -12.47
CA SER A 173 -15.35 -5.87 -13.04
C SER A 173 -14.59 -7.19 -13.31
N PHE A 174 -14.69 -8.16 -12.41
CA PHE A 174 -14.09 -9.48 -12.60
C PHE A 174 -14.74 -10.27 -13.74
N LYS A 175 -16.08 -10.19 -13.88
CA LYS A 175 -16.81 -10.76 -15.03
C LYS A 175 -16.37 -10.12 -16.36
N ASP A 176 -16.00 -8.85 -16.33
CA ASP A 176 -15.51 -8.10 -17.49
C ASP A 176 -14.04 -8.39 -17.82
N GLY A 177 -13.41 -9.30 -17.06
CA GLY A 177 -12.05 -9.79 -17.33
C GLY A 177 -10.95 -8.98 -16.65
N VAL A 178 -11.23 -8.34 -15.53
CA VAL A 178 -10.18 -7.80 -14.64
C VAL A 178 -9.34 -8.96 -14.12
N SER A 179 -8.02 -8.85 -14.26
CA SER A 179 -7.05 -9.86 -13.85
C SER A 179 -6.33 -9.55 -12.54
N THR A 180 -6.38 -8.28 -12.11
CA THR A 180 -5.71 -7.83 -10.88
C THR A 180 -6.59 -6.83 -10.13
N PHE A 181 -6.68 -6.99 -8.81
CA PHE A 181 -7.35 -6.06 -7.91
C PHE A 181 -6.36 -5.44 -6.93
N ILE A 182 -6.35 -4.12 -6.78
CA ILE A 182 -5.45 -3.37 -5.90
C ILE A 182 -6.27 -2.53 -4.94
N PHE A 183 -5.98 -2.63 -3.64
CA PHE A 183 -6.60 -1.78 -2.62
C PHE A 183 -5.72 -1.63 -1.37
N SER A 184 -5.95 -0.56 -0.61
CA SER A 184 -5.33 -0.34 0.71
C SER A 184 -6.31 -0.62 1.86
N ASN A 185 -5.83 -1.27 2.92
CA ASN A 185 -6.59 -1.53 4.14
C ASN A 185 -5.68 -1.46 5.38
N PRO A 186 -5.90 -0.52 6.32
CA PRO A 186 -6.83 0.61 6.25
C PRO A 186 -6.62 1.49 5.03
N ASN A 187 -7.71 2.06 4.51
CA ASN A 187 -7.64 2.81 3.26
C ASN A 187 -6.97 4.17 3.44
N ASN A 188 -6.04 4.49 2.55
CA ASN A 188 -5.47 5.83 2.39
C ASN A 188 -6.06 6.45 1.11
N PRO A 189 -6.84 7.56 1.15
CA PRO A 189 -6.84 8.57 2.21
C PRO A 189 -8.06 8.55 3.16
N SER A 190 -9.06 7.69 2.95
CA SER A 190 -10.32 7.80 3.68
C SER A 190 -10.25 7.38 5.16
N GLY A 191 -9.25 6.58 5.53
CA GLY A 191 -9.07 6.06 6.89
C GLY A 191 -10.05 4.94 7.27
N VAL A 192 -10.92 4.50 6.38
CA VAL A 192 -11.84 3.39 6.66
C VAL A 192 -11.08 2.07 6.77
N VAL A 193 -11.60 1.19 7.60
CA VAL A 193 -11.11 -0.18 7.79
C VAL A 193 -12.18 -1.14 7.32
N TYR A 194 -11.81 -2.06 6.44
CA TYR A 194 -12.74 -3.05 5.93
C TYR A 194 -13.17 -4.01 7.05
N SER A 195 -14.45 -4.29 7.12
CA SER A 195 -14.98 -5.29 8.03
C SER A 195 -14.50 -6.70 7.65
N LYS A 196 -14.56 -7.63 8.60
CA LYS A 196 -14.22 -9.03 8.33
C LYS A 196 -15.09 -9.62 7.23
N GLU A 197 -16.36 -9.24 7.21
CA GLU A 197 -17.34 -9.66 6.21
C GLU A 197 -16.93 -9.18 4.82
N GLU A 198 -16.59 -7.89 4.67
CA GLU A 198 -16.12 -7.34 3.39
C GLU A 198 -14.83 -8.01 2.90
N ILE A 199 -13.85 -8.22 3.79
CA ILE A 199 -12.60 -8.91 3.44
C ILE A 199 -12.87 -10.37 3.02
N THR A 200 -13.85 -11.03 3.67
CA THR A 200 -14.23 -12.41 3.32
C THR A 200 -14.90 -12.44 1.95
N GLU A 201 -15.84 -11.53 1.66
CA GLU A 201 -16.52 -11.46 0.37
C GLU A 201 -15.54 -11.10 -0.77
N ILE A 202 -14.59 -10.18 -0.51
CA ILE A 202 -13.49 -9.90 -1.45
C ILE A 202 -12.69 -11.18 -1.73
N ALA A 203 -12.30 -11.93 -0.69
CA ALA A 203 -11.53 -13.14 -0.85
C ALA A 203 -12.28 -14.21 -1.66
N GLU A 204 -13.57 -14.37 -1.43
CA GLU A 204 -14.43 -15.30 -2.19
C GLU A 204 -14.55 -14.89 -3.66
N LEU A 205 -14.70 -13.60 -3.95
CA LEU A 205 -14.75 -13.09 -5.31
C LEU A 205 -13.41 -13.28 -6.03
N VAL A 206 -12.29 -12.91 -5.38
CA VAL A 206 -10.94 -13.10 -5.92
C VAL A 206 -10.70 -14.57 -6.27
N ARG A 207 -11.01 -15.49 -5.36
CA ARG A 207 -10.88 -16.92 -5.60
C ARG A 207 -11.80 -17.41 -6.75
N LYS A 208 -13.06 -16.95 -6.75
CA LYS A 208 -14.07 -17.37 -7.74
C LYS A 208 -13.67 -17.05 -9.17
N TYR A 209 -13.03 -15.89 -9.36
CA TYR A 209 -12.65 -15.39 -10.68
C TYR A 209 -11.17 -15.55 -11.00
N ASP A 210 -10.40 -16.18 -10.11
CA ASP A 210 -8.94 -16.39 -10.27
C ASP A 210 -8.17 -15.09 -10.53
N VAL A 211 -8.46 -14.05 -9.74
CA VAL A 211 -7.88 -12.73 -9.84
C VAL A 211 -6.67 -12.61 -8.93
N ASN A 212 -5.62 -11.93 -9.37
CA ASN A 212 -4.51 -11.54 -8.49
C ASN A 212 -4.95 -10.37 -7.60
N VAL A 213 -4.54 -10.37 -6.34
CA VAL A 213 -4.83 -9.27 -5.43
C VAL A 213 -3.55 -8.70 -4.83
N ILE A 214 -3.43 -7.38 -4.86
CA ILE A 214 -2.38 -6.62 -4.17
C ILE A 214 -3.07 -5.82 -3.08
N VAL A 215 -2.77 -6.13 -1.81
CA VAL A 215 -3.31 -5.41 -0.67
C VAL A 215 -2.19 -4.64 0.04
N ASP A 216 -2.36 -3.32 0.16
CA ASP A 216 -1.48 -2.45 0.93
C ASP A 216 -2.00 -2.35 2.37
N GLU A 217 -1.30 -3.01 3.29
CA GLU A 217 -1.61 -3.09 4.72
C GLU A 217 -0.69 -2.20 5.57
N LEU A 218 -0.11 -1.14 4.99
CA LEU A 218 0.82 -0.24 5.68
C LEU A 218 0.28 0.25 7.03
N TYR A 219 -1.00 0.58 7.09
CA TYR A 219 -1.64 1.13 8.28
C TYR A 219 -2.34 0.09 9.16
N SER A 220 -2.14 -1.21 8.92
CA SER A 220 -2.81 -2.29 9.67
C SER A 220 -2.59 -2.27 11.19
N ARG A 221 -1.51 -1.62 11.66
CA ARG A 221 -1.22 -1.41 13.08
C ARG A 221 -1.78 -0.12 13.67
N GLN A 222 -2.38 0.74 12.85
CA GLN A 222 -2.88 2.06 13.26
C GLN A 222 -4.41 2.05 13.39
N LEU A 223 -4.91 1.27 14.35
CA LEU A 223 -6.32 1.19 14.70
C LEU A 223 -6.55 1.86 16.07
N PHE A 224 -7.48 2.80 16.13
CA PHE A 224 -7.62 3.68 17.30
C PHE A 224 -8.92 3.50 18.08
N ASP A 225 -9.91 2.79 17.55
CA ASP A 225 -11.28 2.66 18.10
C ASP A 225 -11.59 1.27 18.67
N GLY A 226 -10.56 0.43 18.85
CA GLY A 226 -10.70 -0.91 19.43
C GLY A 226 -11.23 -1.97 18.46
N ARG A 227 -11.43 -1.64 17.17
CA ARG A 227 -11.78 -2.65 16.16
C ARG A 227 -10.64 -3.62 15.92
N THR A 228 -10.97 -4.82 15.47
CA THR A 228 -9.98 -5.83 15.07
C THR A 228 -9.69 -5.71 13.57
N TYR A 229 -8.42 -5.90 13.20
CA TYR A 229 -7.98 -5.97 11.81
C TYR A 229 -8.09 -7.41 11.28
N THR A 230 -8.54 -7.55 10.06
CA THR A 230 -8.55 -8.84 9.36
C THR A 230 -7.58 -8.79 8.19
N HIS A 231 -6.48 -9.53 8.29
CA HIS A 231 -5.55 -9.71 7.18
C HIS A 231 -6.18 -10.58 6.09
N LEU A 232 -6.14 -10.13 4.84
CA LEU A 232 -6.72 -10.90 3.72
C LEU A 232 -6.12 -12.30 3.62
N ALA A 233 -4.79 -12.39 3.74
CA ALA A 233 -4.07 -13.67 3.65
C ALA A 233 -4.39 -14.63 4.80
N SER A 234 -4.89 -14.14 5.97
CA SER A 234 -5.22 -14.97 7.11
C SER A 234 -6.49 -15.79 6.95
N LEU A 235 -7.30 -15.47 5.95
CA LEU A 235 -8.55 -16.20 5.71
C LEU A 235 -8.33 -17.57 5.06
N ASP A 236 -7.16 -17.81 4.46
CA ASP A 236 -6.83 -19.06 3.74
C ASP A 236 -7.86 -19.45 2.66
N ILE A 237 -8.48 -18.44 2.05
CA ILE A 237 -9.49 -18.61 0.99
C ILE A 237 -8.84 -18.54 -0.39
N ILE A 238 -7.92 -17.57 -0.57
CA ILE A 238 -7.24 -17.31 -1.83
C ILE A 238 -5.94 -18.10 -1.88
N PRO A 239 -5.58 -18.73 -3.01
CA PRO A 239 -4.25 -19.32 -3.17
C PRO A 239 -3.14 -18.29 -2.93
N LYS A 240 -2.08 -18.67 -2.21
CA LYS A 240 -1.01 -17.73 -1.83
C LYS A 240 -0.35 -17.06 -3.02
N GLU A 241 -0.23 -17.77 -4.13
CA GLU A 241 0.31 -17.26 -5.40
C GLU A 241 -0.50 -16.10 -6.00
N ASN A 242 -1.75 -15.95 -5.60
CA ASN A 242 -2.64 -14.87 -6.07
C ASN A 242 -2.67 -13.66 -5.13
N ILE A 243 -1.94 -13.70 -4.01
CA ILE A 243 -1.94 -12.60 -3.02
C ILE A 243 -0.56 -11.98 -2.91
N VAL A 244 -0.50 -10.65 -3.01
CA VAL A 244 0.66 -9.86 -2.59
C VAL A 244 0.22 -8.94 -1.46
N THR A 245 0.79 -9.13 -0.26
CA THR A 245 0.58 -8.24 0.88
C THR A 245 1.77 -7.31 1.04
N ILE A 246 1.53 -6.01 1.10
CA ILE A 246 2.55 -4.99 1.31
C ILE A 246 2.43 -4.46 2.74
N ILE A 247 3.51 -4.55 3.49
CA ILE A 247 3.58 -4.12 4.90
C ILE A 247 4.82 -3.23 5.07
N GLY A 248 4.71 -2.20 5.90
CA GLY A 248 5.79 -1.28 6.22
C GLY A 248 6.01 -1.10 7.73
#